data_5766bd584f3db0c204d638993e6c80ed
#
_entry.id   5766bd584f3db0c204d638993e6c80ed
#
_cell.length_a   1.000
_cell.length_b   1.000
_cell.length_c   1.000
_cell.angle_alpha   90.00
_cell.angle_beta   90.00
_cell.angle_gamma   90.00
#
_symmetry.space_group_name_H-M   'P 1'
#
loop_
_entity.id
_entity.type
_entity.pdbx_description
1 polymer ?
#
loop_
_entity_poly.entity_id
_entity_poly.type
_entity_poly.pdbx_seq_one_letter_code
_entity_poly.pdbx_strand_id
1 'polypeptide(L)'
;DRSVSRGLGDVYKRQILMSLMMLSMVFIMITMSMASAKRISEVLNETSDLKNPEHPFMKVEDGSIEFRHVDFAYKKDSDEPVLEDIDLKIRSGETIGIIGGTGSAKTSLVNLISRLYDVTKGEVLVGGKNVKDYDIEVLRNQVSVVLQNNVLFSGTILDNLRWGDKEATLEECRHACELACADEFIDRFPKGYETYIEQGGSNVSGGQKQRLCIARALLKKPKVLILDDSTSAVDTATDAKIRRAFREEIPDTTKLIIAQRISSVQDADRIIVMEDGKVNGFGTHEELLEQNDIYREVYESQTSGGGDFDEKEGE
;
A
#
# COMPACT_ATOMS: atom_id res chain seq x y z
N ASP A 1 21.46 -76.28 -32.46
CA ASP A 1 20.15 -75.60 -32.28
C ASP A 1 19.83 -75.18 -30.84
N ARG A 2 20.24 -75.92 -29.81
CA ARG A 2 19.97 -75.58 -28.40
C ARG A 2 20.78 -74.35 -27.91
N SER A 3 21.94 -74.06 -28.43
CA SER A 3 22.79 -72.92 -28.07
C SER A 3 22.27 -71.57 -28.62
N VAL A 4 21.73 -71.59 -29.84
CA VAL A 4 21.13 -70.42 -30.50
C VAL A 4 19.82 -70.02 -29.79
N SER A 5 18.99 -71.02 -29.43
CA SER A 5 17.74 -70.82 -28.71
C SER A 5 17.95 -70.22 -27.29
N ARG A 6 19.02 -70.63 -26.58
CA ARG A 6 19.39 -70.04 -25.29
C ARG A 6 19.87 -68.58 -25.44
N GLY A 7 20.67 -68.29 -26.45
CA GLY A 7 21.14 -66.93 -26.70
C GLY A 7 19.99 -65.97 -27.04
N LEU A 8 19.01 -66.42 -27.83
CA LEU A 8 17.81 -65.60 -28.15
C LEU A 8 16.98 -65.37 -26.89
N GLY A 9 16.78 -66.36 -26.03
CA GLY A 9 16.05 -66.21 -24.77
C GLY A 9 16.70 -65.22 -23.80
N ASP A 10 18.02 -65.16 -23.75
CA ASP A 10 18.74 -64.24 -22.90
C ASP A 10 18.71 -62.79 -23.44
N VAL A 11 18.68 -62.61 -24.73
CA VAL A 11 18.45 -61.29 -25.36
C VAL A 11 17.06 -60.73 -25.00
N TYR A 12 16.02 -61.55 -25.14
CA TYR A 12 14.65 -61.11 -24.75
C TYR A 12 14.51 -60.83 -23.28
N LYS A 13 15.13 -61.61 -22.39
CA LYS A 13 15.14 -61.35 -20.98
C LYS A 13 15.78 -60.00 -20.63
N ARG A 14 16.91 -59.66 -21.25
CA ARG A 14 17.57 -58.37 -21.09
C ARG A 14 16.69 -57.23 -21.61
N GLN A 15 16.03 -57.39 -22.74
CA GLN A 15 15.14 -56.41 -23.32
C GLN A 15 13.92 -56.13 -22.43
N ILE A 16 13.31 -57.20 -21.86
CA ILE A 16 12.21 -57.07 -20.90
C ILE A 16 12.68 -56.33 -19.65
N LEU A 17 13.87 -56.67 -19.13
CA LEU A 17 14.42 -55.99 -17.93
C LEU A 17 14.67 -54.52 -18.20
N MET A 18 15.26 -54.13 -19.32
CA MET A 18 15.47 -52.76 -19.72
C MET A 18 14.15 -52.00 -19.85
N SER A 19 13.12 -52.60 -20.45
CA SER A 19 11.80 -52.02 -20.60
C SER A 19 11.14 -51.78 -19.23
N LEU A 20 11.27 -52.71 -18.29
CA LEU A 20 10.78 -52.54 -16.93
C LEU A 20 11.54 -51.42 -16.14
N MET A 21 12.86 -51.34 -16.34
CA MET A 21 13.63 -50.22 -15.76
C MET A 21 13.22 -48.86 -16.32
N MET A 22 13.03 -48.78 -17.65
CA MET A 22 12.51 -47.55 -18.28
C MET A 22 11.13 -47.17 -17.78
N LEU A 23 10.22 -48.14 -17.67
CA LEU A 23 8.87 -47.91 -17.14
C LEU A 23 8.91 -47.38 -15.70
N SER A 24 9.75 -47.97 -14.84
CA SER A 24 9.97 -47.53 -13.46
C SER A 24 10.53 -46.11 -13.43
N MET A 25 11.46 -45.76 -14.30
CA MET A 25 12.05 -44.42 -14.39
C MET A 25 11.00 -43.38 -14.83
N VAL A 26 10.17 -43.73 -15.83
CA VAL A 26 9.07 -42.87 -16.26
C VAL A 26 8.05 -42.65 -15.15
N PHE A 27 7.70 -43.69 -14.40
CA PHE A 27 6.80 -43.61 -13.26
C PHE A 27 7.34 -42.67 -12.16
N ILE A 28 8.64 -42.78 -11.83
CA ILE A 28 9.28 -41.83 -10.90
C ILE A 28 9.26 -40.41 -11.42
N MET A 29 9.56 -40.16 -12.70
CA MET A 29 9.51 -38.85 -13.30
C MET A 29 8.11 -38.26 -13.25
N ILE A 30 7.07 -39.03 -13.54
CA ILE A 30 5.68 -38.58 -13.45
C ILE A 30 5.33 -38.19 -12.02
N THR A 31 5.67 -39.04 -11.03
CA THR A 31 5.36 -38.72 -9.62
C THR A 31 6.08 -37.48 -9.11
N MET A 32 7.33 -37.27 -9.50
CA MET A 32 8.07 -36.05 -9.16
C MET A 32 7.48 -34.81 -9.85
N SER A 33 7.07 -34.95 -11.12
CA SER A 33 6.46 -33.83 -11.87
C SER A 33 5.07 -33.48 -11.37
N MET A 34 4.29 -34.41 -10.85
CA MET A 34 2.94 -34.16 -10.33
C MET A 34 2.92 -33.16 -9.18
N ALA A 35 3.91 -33.19 -8.29
CA ALA A 35 4.00 -32.24 -7.18
C ALA A 35 4.20 -30.79 -7.72
N SER A 36 5.03 -30.61 -8.74
CA SER A 36 5.25 -29.32 -9.39
C SER A 36 4.02 -28.87 -10.19
N ALA A 37 3.41 -29.79 -10.92
CA ALA A 37 2.17 -29.50 -11.66
C ALA A 37 1.03 -29.06 -10.73
N LYS A 38 0.89 -29.70 -9.56
CA LYS A 38 -0.10 -29.33 -8.55
C LYS A 38 0.11 -27.91 -8.05
N ARG A 39 1.36 -27.53 -7.69
CA ARG A 39 1.68 -26.17 -7.23
C ARG A 39 1.38 -25.11 -8.31
N ILE A 40 1.72 -25.39 -9.56
CA ILE A 40 1.40 -24.52 -10.69
C ILE A 40 -0.12 -24.38 -10.84
N SER A 41 -0.84 -25.51 -10.78
CA SER A 41 -2.30 -25.52 -10.88
C SER A 41 -2.97 -24.76 -9.73
N GLU A 42 -2.46 -24.86 -8.50
CA GLU A 42 -2.95 -24.10 -7.34
C GLU A 42 -2.85 -22.59 -7.61
N VAL A 43 -1.70 -22.11 -8.10
CA VAL A 43 -1.51 -20.69 -8.40
C VAL A 43 -2.39 -20.23 -9.58
N LEU A 44 -2.50 -21.04 -10.65
CA LEU A 44 -3.30 -20.69 -11.83
C LEU A 44 -4.82 -20.71 -11.56
N ASN A 45 -5.27 -21.49 -10.59
CA ASN A 45 -6.69 -21.57 -10.22
C ASN A 45 -7.03 -20.63 -9.04
N GLU A 46 -6.05 -19.91 -8.48
CA GLU A 46 -6.31 -18.94 -7.42
C GLU A 46 -7.17 -17.80 -7.97
N THR A 47 -8.22 -17.48 -7.27
CA THR A 47 -9.14 -16.39 -7.64
C THR A 47 -9.21 -15.39 -6.50
N SER A 48 -9.21 -14.10 -6.84
CA SER A 48 -9.38 -13.05 -5.85
C SER A 48 -10.74 -13.15 -5.14
N ASP A 49 -10.74 -13.03 -3.83
CA ASP A 49 -11.95 -12.90 -3.02
C ASP A 49 -12.68 -11.58 -3.28
N LEU A 50 -11.94 -10.56 -3.73
CA LEU A 50 -12.48 -9.24 -4.05
C LEU A 50 -13.06 -9.25 -5.47
N LYS A 51 -14.36 -9.07 -5.57
CA LYS A 51 -15.09 -9.02 -6.86
C LYS A 51 -15.92 -7.76 -6.94
N ASN A 52 -16.10 -7.28 -8.17
CA ASN A 52 -17.06 -6.21 -8.44
C ASN A 52 -18.50 -6.72 -8.24
N PRO A 53 -19.41 -5.89 -7.73
CA PRO A 53 -20.84 -6.21 -7.73
C PRO A 53 -21.38 -6.24 -9.17
N GLU A 54 -22.59 -6.80 -9.37
CA GLU A 54 -23.22 -6.88 -10.70
C GLU A 54 -23.48 -5.49 -11.32
N HIS A 55 -23.76 -4.49 -10.49
CA HIS A 55 -24.02 -3.11 -10.90
C HIS A 55 -23.15 -2.15 -10.09
N PRO A 56 -21.84 -2.04 -10.38
CA PRO A 56 -20.93 -1.20 -9.62
C PRO A 56 -21.16 0.29 -9.86
N PHE A 57 -20.92 1.10 -8.84
CA PHE A 57 -20.81 2.54 -9.03
C PHE A 57 -19.52 2.87 -9.78
N MET A 58 -19.65 3.64 -10.86
CA MET A 58 -18.55 4.02 -11.76
C MET A 58 -18.02 5.43 -11.48
N LYS A 59 -18.40 6.04 -10.36
CA LYS A 59 -17.95 7.39 -9.98
C LYS A 59 -17.93 7.54 -8.46
N VAL A 60 -16.84 8.08 -7.94
CA VAL A 60 -16.72 8.55 -6.56
C VAL A 60 -17.08 10.03 -6.53
N GLU A 61 -18.10 10.41 -5.76
CA GLU A 61 -18.64 11.77 -5.78
C GLU A 61 -17.69 12.76 -5.10
N ASP A 62 -17.22 12.44 -3.90
CA ASP A 62 -16.31 13.28 -3.13
C ASP A 62 -15.33 12.43 -2.29
N GLY A 63 -14.46 13.09 -1.53
CA GLY A 63 -13.44 12.46 -0.70
C GLY A 63 -13.89 12.20 0.74
N SER A 64 -15.20 12.23 1.06
CA SER A 64 -15.67 11.90 2.41
C SER A 64 -15.44 10.42 2.72
N ILE A 65 -15.08 10.11 3.96
CA ILE A 65 -14.81 8.75 4.41
C ILE A 65 -15.58 8.52 5.71
N GLU A 66 -16.25 7.37 5.82
CA GLU A 66 -16.96 7.00 7.04
C GLU A 66 -16.73 5.51 7.33
N PHE A 67 -16.28 5.22 8.54
CA PHE A 67 -16.21 3.88 9.09
C PHE A 67 -17.38 3.73 10.07
N ARG A 68 -18.18 2.67 9.93
CA ARG A 68 -19.33 2.40 10.79
C ARG A 68 -19.15 1.07 11.47
N HIS A 69 -18.77 1.09 12.74
CA HIS A 69 -18.57 -0.08 13.59
C HIS A 69 -17.76 -1.20 12.90
N VAL A 70 -16.57 -0.82 12.39
CA VAL A 70 -15.76 -1.70 11.55
C VAL A 70 -14.87 -2.58 12.39
N ASP A 71 -15.03 -3.91 12.23
CA ASP A 71 -14.06 -4.91 12.64
C ASP A 71 -13.33 -5.44 11.41
N PHE A 72 -12.03 -5.70 11.55
CA PHE A 72 -11.23 -6.28 10.49
C PHE A 72 -10.21 -7.29 11.00
N ALA A 73 -10.12 -8.42 10.33
CA ALA A 73 -9.07 -9.43 10.50
C ALA A 73 -8.57 -9.90 9.13
N TYR A 74 -7.26 -10.13 8.99
CA TYR A 74 -6.67 -10.65 7.74
C TYR A 74 -7.10 -12.09 7.43
N LYS A 75 -7.39 -12.88 8.46
CA LYS A 75 -7.91 -14.24 8.34
C LYS A 75 -9.33 -14.28 8.85
N LYS A 76 -10.25 -14.85 8.05
CA LYS A 76 -11.68 -14.94 8.40
C LYS A 76 -11.95 -15.74 9.70
N ASP A 77 -11.06 -16.68 10.03
CA ASP A 77 -11.19 -17.54 11.19
C ASP A 77 -10.27 -17.09 12.36
N SER A 78 -9.83 -15.84 12.37
CA SER A 78 -9.05 -15.30 13.49
C SER A 78 -9.97 -14.87 14.62
N ASP A 79 -9.72 -15.37 15.84
CA ASP A 79 -10.46 -14.97 17.04
C ASP A 79 -10.12 -13.52 17.47
N GLU A 80 -8.99 -12.96 17.04
CA GLU A 80 -8.55 -11.61 17.38
C GLU A 80 -8.61 -10.70 16.13
N PRO A 81 -9.45 -9.66 16.12
CA PRO A 81 -9.48 -8.65 15.06
C PRO A 81 -8.21 -7.79 15.12
N VAL A 82 -7.75 -7.32 13.95
CA VAL A 82 -6.66 -6.34 13.81
C VAL A 82 -7.18 -4.91 14.03
N LEU A 83 -8.44 -4.67 13.66
CA LEU A 83 -9.18 -3.45 13.95
C LEU A 83 -10.49 -3.83 14.63
N GLU A 84 -10.84 -3.12 15.70
CA GLU A 84 -12.02 -3.41 16.52
C GLU A 84 -12.85 -2.15 16.73
N ASP A 85 -14.12 -2.23 16.35
CA ASP A 85 -15.17 -1.22 16.52
C ASP A 85 -14.73 0.19 16.06
N ILE A 86 -14.16 0.29 14.87
CA ILE A 86 -13.75 1.58 14.31
C ILE A 86 -15.00 2.35 13.85
N ASP A 87 -15.23 3.50 14.48
CA ASP A 87 -16.31 4.44 14.13
C ASP A 87 -15.72 5.85 13.92
N LEU A 88 -15.62 6.28 12.65
CA LEU A 88 -14.95 7.51 12.24
C LEU A 88 -15.71 8.19 11.11
N LYS A 89 -15.75 9.52 11.13
CA LYS A 89 -16.32 10.33 10.06
C LYS A 89 -15.37 11.46 9.67
N ILE A 90 -14.92 11.43 8.41
CA ILE A 90 -14.00 12.38 7.79
C ILE A 90 -14.73 13.09 6.66
N ARG A 91 -14.67 14.42 6.65
CA ARG A 91 -15.31 15.23 5.62
C ARG A 91 -14.42 15.30 4.38
N SER A 92 -15.06 15.53 3.23
CA SER A 92 -14.29 15.80 1.99
C SER A 92 -13.40 17.02 2.14
N GLY A 93 -12.16 16.93 1.68
CA GLY A 93 -11.15 17.98 1.77
C GLY A 93 -10.39 18.06 3.09
N GLU A 94 -10.82 17.38 4.15
CA GLU A 94 -10.09 17.37 5.43
C GLU A 94 -8.68 16.75 5.29
N THR A 95 -7.75 17.31 6.05
CA THR A 95 -6.43 16.72 6.30
C THR A 95 -6.45 16.02 7.65
N ILE A 96 -6.27 14.71 7.66
CA ILE A 96 -6.28 13.87 8.86
C ILE A 96 -4.89 13.34 9.13
N GLY A 97 -4.36 13.62 10.32
CA GLY A 97 -3.18 12.94 10.86
C GLY A 97 -3.57 11.58 11.44
N ILE A 98 -2.71 10.58 11.30
CA ILE A 98 -2.90 9.27 11.95
C ILE A 98 -1.60 8.91 12.65
N ILE A 99 -1.66 8.76 13.96
CA ILE A 99 -0.52 8.43 14.80
C ILE A 99 -0.80 7.22 15.68
N GLY A 100 0.24 6.62 16.22
CA GLY A 100 0.18 5.44 17.10
C GLY A 100 1.47 4.64 17.01
N GLY A 101 1.72 3.76 17.96
CA GLY A 101 2.89 2.87 18.00
C GLY A 101 2.98 1.91 16.81
N THR A 102 4.13 1.25 16.68
CA THR A 102 4.31 0.17 15.71
C THR A 102 3.33 -0.97 16.06
N GLY A 103 2.65 -1.50 15.06
CA GLY A 103 1.63 -2.55 15.29
C GLY A 103 0.22 -2.04 15.61
N SER A 104 0.00 -0.74 15.84
CA SER A 104 -1.34 -0.18 16.15
C SER A 104 -2.36 -0.22 15.00
N ALA A 105 -2.05 -0.91 13.89
CA ALA A 105 -2.91 -1.15 12.73
C ALA A 105 -3.25 0.07 11.84
N LYS A 106 -2.45 1.16 11.87
CA LYS A 106 -2.65 2.35 11.02
C LYS A 106 -2.74 2.03 9.53
N THR A 107 -1.79 1.27 9.01
CA THR A 107 -1.77 0.84 7.59
C THR A 107 -2.97 -0.06 7.26
N SER A 108 -3.42 -0.90 8.19
CA SER A 108 -4.61 -1.73 8.00
C SER A 108 -5.86 -0.86 7.86
N LEU A 109 -6.00 0.19 8.68
CA LEU A 109 -7.11 1.13 8.60
C LEU A 109 -7.21 1.79 7.22
N VAL A 110 -6.12 2.35 6.72
CA VAL A 110 -6.14 3.06 5.42
C VAL A 110 -6.30 2.11 4.23
N ASN A 111 -5.84 0.86 4.33
CA ASN A 111 -6.00 -0.15 3.29
C ASN A 111 -7.47 -0.53 3.03
N LEU A 112 -8.35 -0.37 4.03
CA LEU A 112 -9.78 -0.61 3.86
C LEU A 112 -10.45 0.46 3.00
N ILE A 113 -9.95 1.69 2.98
CA ILE A 113 -10.50 2.80 2.20
C ILE A 113 -10.37 2.53 0.69
N SER A 114 -9.22 2.00 0.26
CA SER A 114 -8.98 1.60 -1.14
C SER A 114 -9.48 0.20 -1.47
N ARG A 115 -10.18 -0.45 -0.52
CA ARG A 115 -10.67 -1.82 -0.63
C ARG A 115 -9.58 -2.79 -1.09
N LEU A 116 -8.40 -2.76 -0.41
CA LEU A 116 -7.42 -3.84 -0.55
C LEU A 116 -7.88 -5.09 0.19
N TYR A 117 -8.74 -4.92 1.18
CA TYR A 117 -9.41 -5.97 1.94
C TYR A 117 -10.87 -5.58 2.19
N ASP A 118 -11.75 -6.56 2.32
CA ASP A 118 -13.10 -6.35 2.81
C ASP A 118 -13.15 -6.45 4.33
N VAL A 119 -13.95 -5.61 4.96
CA VAL A 119 -14.16 -5.63 6.42
C VAL A 119 -14.86 -6.93 6.87
N THR A 120 -14.55 -7.37 8.10
CA THR A 120 -15.17 -8.56 8.72
C THR A 120 -16.58 -8.23 9.24
N LYS A 121 -16.75 -7.03 9.84
CA LYS A 121 -18.05 -6.47 10.26
C LYS A 121 -18.08 -4.98 9.96
N GLY A 122 -19.29 -4.41 9.98
CA GLY A 122 -19.51 -3.01 9.69
C GLY A 122 -19.35 -2.67 8.21
N GLU A 123 -19.14 -1.40 7.92
CA GLU A 123 -18.99 -0.90 6.56
C GLU A 123 -18.05 0.30 6.48
N VAL A 124 -17.35 0.41 5.35
CA VAL A 124 -16.55 1.59 5.01
C VAL A 124 -17.20 2.29 3.82
N LEU A 125 -17.44 3.58 3.95
CA LEU A 125 -18.00 4.40 2.90
C LEU A 125 -16.97 5.41 2.40
N VAL A 126 -16.97 5.64 1.09
CA VAL A 126 -16.22 6.71 0.43
C VAL A 126 -17.19 7.45 -0.48
N GLY A 127 -17.23 8.79 -0.40
CA GLY A 127 -18.23 9.58 -1.15
C GLY A 127 -19.67 9.18 -0.81
N GLY A 128 -19.92 8.78 0.44
CA GLY A 128 -21.24 8.38 0.94
C GLY A 128 -21.76 7.01 0.49
N LYS A 129 -20.94 6.19 -0.21
CA LYS A 129 -21.31 4.85 -0.68
C LYS A 129 -20.33 3.80 -0.19
N ASN A 130 -20.81 2.59 0.09
CA ASN A 130 -19.97 1.50 0.56
C ASN A 130 -18.89 1.16 -0.48
N VAL A 131 -17.65 0.97 -0.03
CA VAL A 131 -16.51 0.63 -0.91
C VAL A 131 -16.73 -0.68 -1.67
N LYS A 132 -17.60 -1.59 -1.17
CA LYS A 132 -17.97 -2.84 -1.83
C LYS A 132 -18.85 -2.66 -3.05
N ASP A 133 -19.56 -1.53 -3.14
CA ASP A 133 -20.52 -1.25 -4.20
C ASP A 133 -19.89 -0.55 -5.41
N TYR A 134 -18.62 -0.13 -5.30
CA TYR A 134 -17.87 0.47 -6.42
C TYR A 134 -17.24 -0.59 -7.32
N ASP A 135 -17.01 -0.20 -8.58
CA ASP A 135 -15.98 -0.84 -9.37
C ASP A 135 -14.61 -0.62 -8.70
N ILE A 136 -13.86 -1.72 -8.50
CA ILE A 136 -12.60 -1.70 -7.75
C ILE A 136 -11.58 -0.78 -8.40
N GLU A 137 -11.50 -0.77 -9.73
CA GLU A 137 -10.55 0.06 -10.47
C GLU A 137 -10.92 1.55 -10.34
N VAL A 138 -12.20 1.87 -10.49
CA VAL A 138 -12.72 3.24 -10.30
C VAL A 138 -12.42 3.75 -8.90
N LEU A 139 -12.71 2.97 -7.85
CA LEU A 139 -12.40 3.35 -6.47
C LEU A 139 -10.90 3.59 -6.29
N ARG A 140 -10.05 2.67 -6.71
CA ARG A 140 -8.59 2.75 -6.57
C ARG A 140 -7.94 3.84 -7.42
N ASN A 141 -8.61 4.31 -8.45
CA ASN A 141 -8.16 5.48 -9.21
C ASN A 141 -8.49 6.79 -8.48
N GLN A 142 -9.51 6.80 -7.62
CA GLN A 142 -9.89 7.96 -6.82
C GLN A 142 -9.29 7.97 -5.40
N VAL A 143 -8.73 6.84 -4.95
CA VAL A 143 -8.01 6.69 -3.68
C VAL A 143 -6.56 6.38 -3.99
N SER A 144 -5.69 7.39 -4.00
CA SER A 144 -4.25 7.20 -4.23
C SER A 144 -3.52 6.96 -2.92
N VAL A 145 -2.58 6.00 -2.94
CA VAL A 145 -1.78 5.63 -1.78
C VAL A 145 -0.29 5.76 -2.11
N VAL A 146 0.44 6.49 -1.28
CA VAL A 146 1.90 6.53 -1.28
C VAL A 146 2.37 5.71 -0.10
N LEU A 147 3.03 4.60 -0.37
CA LEU A 147 3.44 3.62 0.63
C LEU A 147 4.72 4.07 1.36
N GLN A 148 4.96 3.52 2.54
CA GLN A 148 6.20 3.68 3.29
C GLN A 148 7.42 3.22 2.45
N ASN A 149 7.33 2.02 1.86
CA ASN A 149 8.34 1.47 0.97
C ASN A 149 8.03 1.80 -0.48
N ASN A 150 8.55 2.93 -0.94
CA ASN A 150 8.33 3.42 -2.29
C ASN A 150 9.19 2.69 -3.32
N VAL A 151 8.59 2.33 -4.46
CA VAL A 151 9.25 1.66 -5.57
C VAL A 151 9.16 2.51 -6.84
N LEU A 152 10.32 2.74 -7.47
CA LEU A 152 10.42 3.28 -8.82
C LEU A 152 10.79 2.16 -9.78
N PHE A 153 10.27 2.26 -11.01
CA PHE A 153 10.54 1.30 -12.08
C PHE A 153 11.70 1.78 -12.97
N SER A 154 12.37 0.84 -13.64
CA SER A 154 13.37 1.18 -14.64
C SER A 154 12.73 1.98 -15.78
N GLY A 155 13.32 3.10 -16.14
CA GLY A 155 12.80 4.02 -17.15
C GLY A 155 13.17 5.46 -16.81
N THR A 156 12.66 6.44 -17.55
CA THR A 156 12.89 7.85 -17.24
C THR A 156 12.07 8.30 -16.02
N ILE A 157 12.40 9.45 -15.45
CA ILE A 157 11.54 10.09 -14.44
C ILE A 157 10.14 10.30 -15.01
N LEU A 158 10.03 10.77 -16.25
CA LEU A 158 8.75 10.97 -16.93
C LEU A 158 7.93 9.67 -17.06
N ASP A 159 8.59 8.56 -17.44
CA ASP A 159 7.93 7.26 -17.49
C ASP A 159 7.38 6.85 -16.11
N ASN A 160 8.17 7.07 -15.06
CA ASN A 160 7.75 6.79 -13.69
C ASN A 160 6.57 7.65 -13.24
N LEU A 161 6.51 8.90 -13.62
CA LEU A 161 5.37 9.79 -13.31
C LEU A 161 4.11 9.34 -14.03
N ARG A 162 4.22 8.96 -15.31
CA ARG A 162 3.10 8.48 -16.15
C ARG A 162 2.51 7.14 -15.71
N TRP A 163 3.09 6.47 -14.73
CA TRP A 163 2.38 5.37 -14.03
C TRP A 163 1.16 5.89 -13.23
N GLY A 164 1.14 7.17 -12.87
CA GLY A 164 -0.04 7.81 -12.25
C GLY A 164 -1.14 8.08 -13.26
N ASP A 165 -0.77 8.68 -14.40
CA ASP A 165 -1.63 8.93 -15.55
C ASP A 165 -0.82 8.84 -16.84
N LYS A 166 -1.14 7.86 -17.69
CA LYS A 166 -0.42 7.57 -18.95
C LYS A 166 -0.50 8.72 -19.95
N GLU A 167 -1.59 9.47 -19.94
CA GLU A 167 -1.85 10.56 -20.85
C GLU A 167 -1.37 11.92 -20.31
N ALA A 168 -0.78 11.94 -19.10
CA ALA A 168 -0.30 13.19 -18.49
C ALA A 168 0.71 13.91 -19.40
N THR A 169 0.46 15.18 -19.63
CA THR A 169 1.36 16.07 -20.34
C THR A 169 2.63 16.33 -19.52
N LEU A 170 3.69 16.84 -20.15
CA LEU A 170 4.90 17.25 -19.43
C LEU A 170 4.60 18.37 -18.43
N GLU A 171 3.68 19.27 -18.73
CA GLU A 171 3.29 20.37 -17.84
C GLU A 171 2.58 19.85 -16.60
N GLU A 172 1.65 18.90 -16.73
CA GLU A 172 0.99 18.24 -15.59
C GLU A 172 2.00 17.46 -14.73
N CYS A 173 2.95 16.78 -15.36
CA CYS A 173 4.03 16.11 -14.64
C CYS A 173 4.92 17.11 -13.86
N ARG A 174 5.23 18.27 -14.45
CA ARG A 174 5.99 19.32 -13.77
C ARG A 174 5.22 19.89 -12.59
N HIS A 175 3.96 20.24 -12.79
CA HIS A 175 3.11 20.76 -11.71
C HIS A 175 2.99 19.77 -10.54
N ALA A 176 2.78 18.49 -10.83
CA ALA A 176 2.77 17.46 -9.78
C ALA A 176 4.13 17.35 -9.05
N CYS A 177 5.25 17.53 -9.75
CA CYS A 177 6.58 17.55 -9.16
C CYS A 177 6.81 18.80 -8.30
N GLU A 178 6.32 19.96 -8.70
CA GLU A 178 6.36 21.19 -7.91
C GLU A 178 5.62 21.02 -6.58
N LEU A 179 4.39 20.46 -6.61
CA LEU A 179 3.62 20.15 -5.41
C LEU A 179 4.33 19.17 -4.46
N ALA A 180 5.09 18.24 -5.02
CA ALA A 180 5.89 17.28 -4.27
C ALA A 180 7.32 17.78 -3.97
N CYS A 181 7.67 19.03 -4.33
CA CYS A 181 9.03 19.60 -4.26
C CYS A 181 10.07 18.72 -4.97
N ALA A 182 9.69 17.96 -5.99
CA ALA A 182 10.59 17.10 -6.76
C ALA A 182 11.33 17.86 -7.87
N ASP A 183 10.80 18.94 -8.38
CA ASP A 183 11.40 19.86 -9.35
C ASP A 183 12.77 20.35 -8.90
N GLU A 184 12.95 20.69 -7.62
CA GLU A 184 14.19 21.20 -7.03
C GLU A 184 15.41 20.30 -7.32
N PHE A 185 15.25 18.99 -7.40
CA PHE A 185 16.35 18.08 -7.73
C PHE A 185 16.32 17.59 -9.17
N ILE A 186 15.14 17.52 -9.81
CA ILE A 186 15.04 17.14 -11.23
C ILE A 186 15.78 18.15 -12.10
N ASP A 187 15.62 19.43 -11.82
CA ASP A 187 16.29 20.51 -12.57
C ASP A 187 17.83 20.49 -12.43
N ARG A 188 18.36 19.84 -11.40
CA ARG A 188 19.80 19.62 -11.23
C ARG A 188 20.35 18.45 -12.02
N PHE A 189 19.49 17.56 -12.50
CA PHE A 189 19.93 16.46 -13.32
C PHE A 189 20.24 16.92 -14.77
N PRO A 190 21.34 16.47 -15.38
CA PRO A 190 21.72 16.92 -16.74
C PRO A 190 20.66 16.64 -17.81
N LYS A 191 19.80 15.65 -17.59
CA LYS A 191 18.72 15.26 -18.52
C LYS A 191 17.34 15.62 -18.00
N GLY A 192 17.22 16.32 -16.85
CA GLY A 192 15.93 16.67 -16.24
C GLY A 192 14.99 15.47 -16.15
N TYR A 193 13.78 15.60 -16.67
CA TYR A 193 12.75 14.54 -16.66
C TYR A 193 13.10 13.30 -17.48
N GLU A 194 14.04 13.40 -18.43
CA GLU A 194 14.58 12.29 -19.21
C GLU A 194 15.70 11.53 -18.48
N THR A 195 16.00 11.88 -17.22
CA THR A 195 16.96 11.16 -16.40
C THR A 195 16.47 9.75 -16.15
N TYR A 196 17.32 8.76 -16.44
CA TYR A 196 17.01 7.34 -16.27
C TYR A 196 17.06 6.93 -14.79
N ILE A 197 16.04 6.28 -14.34
CA ILE A 197 15.93 5.65 -13.02
C ILE A 197 16.22 4.17 -13.15
N GLU A 198 17.13 3.67 -12.35
CA GLU A 198 17.42 2.23 -12.27
C GLU A 198 16.33 1.47 -11.51
N GLN A 199 16.31 0.15 -11.64
CA GLN A 199 15.33 -0.71 -10.98
C GLN A 199 15.31 -0.46 -9.46
N GLY A 200 14.10 -0.22 -8.94
CA GLY A 200 13.90 0.12 -7.53
C GLY A 200 14.36 1.53 -7.13
N GLY A 201 14.84 2.34 -8.08
CA GLY A 201 15.35 3.69 -7.81
C GLY A 201 16.67 3.70 -7.04
N SER A 202 17.60 2.78 -7.37
CA SER A 202 18.89 2.64 -6.67
C SER A 202 19.82 3.85 -6.87
N ASN A 203 19.61 4.62 -7.93
CA ASN A 203 20.40 5.81 -8.30
C ASN A 203 19.80 7.14 -7.81
N VAL A 204 18.75 7.11 -6.98
CA VAL A 204 18.17 8.29 -6.33
C VAL A 204 18.07 8.10 -4.82
N SER A 205 18.12 9.21 -4.06
CA SER A 205 18.00 9.15 -2.61
C SER A 205 16.58 8.75 -2.15
N GLY A 206 16.45 8.29 -0.90
CA GLY A 206 15.15 7.92 -0.31
C GLY A 206 14.12 9.06 -0.40
N GLY A 207 14.52 10.29 -0.04
CA GLY A 207 13.64 11.47 -0.12
C GLY A 207 13.29 11.87 -1.55
N GLN A 208 14.20 11.70 -2.52
CA GLN A 208 13.90 11.92 -3.94
C GLN A 208 12.88 10.88 -4.44
N LYS A 209 13.05 9.62 -4.07
CA LYS A 209 12.14 8.53 -4.39
C LYS A 209 10.74 8.79 -3.84
N GLN A 210 10.65 9.21 -2.58
CA GLN A 210 9.37 9.54 -1.94
C GLN A 210 8.67 10.67 -2.68
N ARG A 211 9.35 11.78 -2.97
CA ARG A 211 8.79 12.93 -3.68
C ARG A 211 8.31 12.56 -5.10
N LEU A 212 9.04 11.72 -5.82
CA LEU A 212 8.57 11.20 -7.12
C LEU A 212 7.31 10.33 -6.99
N CYS A 213 7.21 9.50 -5.96
CA CYS A 213 6.02 8.70 -5.71
C CYS A 213 4.81 9.53 -5.28
N ILE A 214 5.03 10.62 -4.53
CA ILE A 214 4.00 11.61 -4.22
C ILE A 214 3.51 12.28 -5.51
N ALA A 215 4.41 12.79 -6.36
CA ALA A 215 4.06 13.39 -7.64
C ALA A 215 3.27 12.42 -8.54
N ARG A 216 3.67 11.15 -8.59
CA ARG A 216 2.94 10.09 -9.30
C ARG A 216 1.51 9.92 -8.78
N ALA A 217 1.32 9.94 -7.46
CA ALA A 217 0.00 9.80 -6.84
C ALA A 217 -0.90 11.01 -7.14
N LEU A 218 -0.34 12.22 -7.18
CA LEU A 218 -1.05 13.47 -7.49
C LEU A 218 -1.55 13.52 -8.94
N LEU A 219 -0.82 12.93 -9.89
CA LEU A 219 -1.23 12.88 -11.31
C LEU A 219 -2.56 12.15 -11.52
N LYS A 220 -2.95 11.23 -10.63
CA LYS A 220 -4.28 10.61 -10.67
C LYS A 220 -5.42 11.59 -10.35
N LYS A 221 -5.13 12.79 -9.83
CA LYS A 221 -6.11 13.78 -9.37
C LYS A 221 -7.15 13.15 -8.42
N PRO A 222 -6.68 12.45 -7.36
CA PRO A 222 -7.54 11.61 -6.52
C PRO A 222 -8.48 12.45 -5.66
N LYS A 223 -9.60 11.84 -5.23
CA LYS A 223 -10.49 12.38 -4.20
C LYS A 223 -9.93 12.17 -2.79
N VAL A 224 -9.16 11.09 -2.61
CA VAL A 224 -8.50 10.74 -1.35
C VAL A 224 -7.02 10.45 -1.62
N LEU A 225 -6.13 11.12 -0.91
CA LEU A 225 -4.69 10.90 -0.93
C LEU A 225 -4.23 10.35 0.43
N ILE A 226 -3.67 9.16 0.42
CA ILE A 226 -3.12 8.50 1.61
C ILE A 226 -1.60 8.52 1.52
N LEU A 227 -0.96 9.04 2.57
CA LEU A 227 0.49 9.11 2.73
C LEU A 227 0.88 8.23 3.92
N ASP A 228 1.31 7.00 3.66
CA ASP A 228 1.70 6.05 4.70
C ASP A 228 3.20 6.19 5.00
N ASP A 229 3.54 6.96 6.04
CA ASP A 229 4.91 7.31 6.46
C ASP A 229 5.83 7.75 5.29
N SER A 230 5.20 8.32 4.26
CA SER A 230 5.82 8.57 2.97
C SER A 230 6.67 9.84 2.93
N THR A 231 6.78 10.57 4.04
CA THR A 231 7.66 11.74 4.19
C THR A 231 8.78 11.52 5.21
N SER A 232 8.91 10.33 5.78
CA SER A 232 9.91 10.01 6.80
C SER A 232 11.37 10.19 6.34
N ALA A 233 11.66 9.97 5.04
CA ALA A 233 12.99 10.21 4.46
C ALA A 233 13.12 11.62 3.85
N VAL A 234 12.10 12.47 3.96
CA VAL A 234 12.13 13.87 3.52
C VAL A 234 12.49 14.74 4.73
N ASP A 235 13.32 15.77 4.55
CA ASP A 235 13.65 16.69 5.61
C ASP A 235 12.41 17.52 6.04
N THR A 236 12.39 17.94 7.30
CA THR A 236 11.25 18.63 7.92
C THR A 236 10.81 19.89 7.17
N ALA A 237 11.76 20.64 6.59
CA ALA A 237 11.46 21.88 5.87
C ALA A 237 10.76 21.57 4.54
N THR A 238 11.21 20.56 3.82
CA THR A 238 10.59 20.10 2.56
C THR A 238 9.22 19.47 2.83
N ASP A 239 9.07 18.66 3.88
CA ASP A 239 7.78 18.09 4.30
C ASP A 239 6.74 19.19 4.60
N ALA A 240 7.14 20.25 5.32
CA ALA A 240 6.27 21.39 5.59
C ALA A 240 5.84 22.12 4.30
N LYS A 241 6.75 22.27 3.29
CA LYS A 241 6.43 22.84 1.99
C LYS A 241 5.39 21.99 1.24
N ILE A 242 5.59 20.66 1.20
CA ILE A 242 4.66 19.73 0.56
C ILE A 242 3.27 19.84 1.19
N ARG A 243 3.17 19.80 2.52
CA ARG A 243 1.90 19.93 3.24
C ARG A 243 1.21 21.27 2.98
N ARG A 244 1.98 22.36 2.88
CA ARG A 244 1.45 23.67 2.52
C ARG A 244 0.92 23.68 1.08
N ALA A 245 1.68 23.15 0.11
CA ALA A 245 1.23 23.03 -1.27
C ALA A 245 -0.07 22.22 -1.38
N PHE A 246 -0.23 21.14 -0.62
CA PHE A 246 -1.46 20.36 -0.58
C PHE A 246 -2.67 21.14 -0.06
N ARG A 247 -2.48 22.03 0.91
CA ARG A 247 -3.56 22.90 1.42
C ARG A 247 -4.00 23.96 0.41
N GLU A 248 -3.04 24.53 -0.30
CA GLU A 248 -3.26 25.64 -1.22
C GLU A 248 -3.78 25.16 -2.59
N GLU A 249 -3.23 24.06 -3.13
CA GLU A 249 -3.44 23.65 -4.52
C GLU A 249 -4.44 22.48 -4.67
N ILE A 250 -4.61 21.64 -3.65
CA ILE A 250 -5.57 20.52 -3.69
C ILE A 250 -6.50 20.50 -2.47
N PRO A 251 -7.19 21.63 -2.16
CA PRO A 251 -8.04 21.76 -0.97
C PRO A 251 -9.19 20.74 -0.95
N ASP A 252 -9.74 20.37 -2.10
CA ASP A 252 -10.88 19.45 -2.22
C ASP A 252 -10.49 17.96 -2.07
N THR A 253 -9.21 17.64 -2.11
CA THR A 253 -8.71 16.29 -1.88
C THR A 253 -8.61 16.01 -0.40
N THR A 254 -9.22 14.93 0.09
CA THR A 254 -9.04 14.44 1.47
C THR A 254 -7.67 13.82 1.63
N LYS A 255 -6.92 14.24 2.64
CA LYS A 255 -5.54 13.77 2.88
C LYS A 255 -5.49 13.00 4.20
N LEU A 256 -4.98 11.76 4.16
CA LEU A 256 -4.66 10.99 5.36
C LEU A 256 -3.14 10.83 5.44
N ILE A 257 -2.55 11.34 6.51
CA ILE A 257 -1.11 11.35 6.72
C ILE A 257 -0.80 10.47 7.92
N ILE A 258 -0.28 9.27 7.66
CA ILE A 258 0.29 8.44 8.72
C ILE A 258 1.71 8.93 9.00
N ALA A 259 1.98 9.26 10.23
CA ALA A 259 3.30 9.71 10.66
C ALA A 259 3.67 9.15 12.04
N GLN A 260 4.96 9.02 12.28
CA GLN A 260 5.53 8.68 13.58
C GLN A 260 5.77 9.94 14.42
N ARG A 261 5.98 11.08 13.76
CA ARG A 261 6.25 12.37 14.41
C ARG A 261 5.00 13.23 14.47
N ILE A 262 4.67 13.74 15.65
CA ILE A 262 3.55 14.66 15.84
C ILE A 262 3.74 15.95 15.01
N SER A 263 4.97 16.44 14.88
CA SER A 263 5.30 17.62 14.06
C SER A 263 4.86 17.49 12.59
N SER A 264 4.69 16.27 12.07
CA SER A 264 4.21 16.02 10.72
C SER A 264 2.70 16.09 10.58
N VAL A 265 1.95 16.05 11.68
CA VAL A 265 0.47 16.02 11.68
C VAL A 265 -0.18 17.06 12.57
N GLN A 266 0.58 17.81 13.37
CA GLN A 266 0.03 18.82 14.29
C GLN A 266 -0.80 19.90 13.61
N ASP A 267 -0.50 20.20 12.34
CA ASP A 267 -1.23 21.17 11.51
C ASP A 267 -2.42 20.53 10.74
N ALA A 268 -2.74 19.27 10.98
CA ALA A 268 -3.89 18.61 10.38
C ALA A 268 -5.20 19.14 10.99
N ASP A 269 -6.29 19.07 10.24
CA ASP A 269 -7.60 19.51 10.74
C ASP A 269 -8.03 18.69 11.97
N ARG A 270 -7.79 17.37 11.92
CA ARG A 270 -7.98 16.47 13.06
C ARG A 270 -6.93 15.34 12.98
N ILE A 271 -6.72 14.71 14.15
CA ILE A 271 -5.75 13.63 14.31
C ILE A 271 -6.45 12.41 14.91
N ILE A 272 -6.18 11.24 14.36
CA ILE A 272 -6.58 9.94 14.89
C ILE A 272 -5.41 9.36 15.67
N VAL A 273 -5.63 9.04 16.93
CA VAL A 273 -4.67 8.31 17.78
C VAL A 273 -5.08 6.84 17.79
N MET A 274 -4.24 5.98 17.24
CA MET A 274 -4.48 4.53 17.15
C MET A 274 -3.68 3.80 18.24
N GLU A 275 -4.34 2.89 18.93
CA GLU A 275 -3.75 2.02 19.94
C GLU A 275 -4.41 0.63 19.84
N ASP A 276 -3.63 -0.44 19.78
CA ASP A 276 -4.10 -1.83 19.77
C ASP A 276 -5.29 -2.09 18.84
N GLY A 277 -5.25 -1.53 17.63
CA GLY A 277 -6.31 -1.70 16.64
C GLY A 277 -7.59 -0.92 16.89
N LYS A 278 -7.59 0.01 17.85
CA LYS A 278 -8.73 0.87 18.21
C LYS A 278 -8.40 2.35 18.01
N VAL A 279 -9.44 3.16 17.88
CA VAL A 279 -9.31 4.62 17.94
C VAL A 279 -9.33 5.05 19.39
N ASN A 280 -8.18 5.41 19.93
CA ASN A 280 -8.01 5.90 21.30
C ASN A 280 -8.40 7.39 21.43
N GLY A 281 -8.20 8.18 20.36
CA GLY A 281 -8.59 9.58 20.32
C GLY A 281 -8.80 10.09 18.89
N PHE A 282 -9.70 11.07 18.74
CA PHE A 282 -9.97 11.73 17.47
C PHE A 282 -10.40 13.17 17.68
N GLY A 283 -9.56 14.13 17.34
CA GLY A 283 -9.79 15.55 17.56
C GLY A 283 -8.69 16.43 16.98
N THR A 284 -8.72 17.72 17.28
CA THR A 284 -7.65 18.66 16.92
C THR A 284 -6.41 18.41 17.77
N HIS A 285 -5.28 19.00 17.38
CA HIS A 285 -4.04 18.95 18.16
C HIS A 285 -4.26 19.44 19.60
N GLU A 286 -4.95 20.57 19.78
CA GLU A 286 -5.22 21.18 21.10
C GLU A 286 -6.14 20.29 21.95
N GLU A 287 -7.23 19.77 21.35
CA GLU A 287 -8.15 18.87 22.04
C GLU A 287 -7.45 17.60 22.53
N LEU A 288 -6.58 17.01 21.69
CA LEU A 288 -5.85 15.80 22.07
C LEU A 288 -4.78 16.06 23.12
N LEU A 289 -4.12 17.21 23.13
CA LEU A 289 -3.20 17.60 24.21
C LEU A 289 -3.90 17.70 25.56
N GLU A 290 -5.16 18.16 25.59
CA GLU A 290 -5.94 18.30 26.82
C GLU A 290 -6.58 16.99 27.28
N GLN A 291 -7.07 16.16 26.34
CA GLN A 291 -7.98 15.06 26.63
C GLN A 291 -7.36 13.66 26.45
N ASN A 292 -6.21 13.54 25.76
CA ASN A 292 -5.60 12.25 25.45
C ASN A 292 -4.20 12.14 26.05
N ASP A 293 -4.08 11.29 27.07
CA ASP A 293 -2.83 11.13 27.79
C ASP A 293 -1.70 10.57 26.92
N ILE A 294 -2.01 9.59 26.05
CA ILE A 294 -1.04 8.99 25.13
C ILE A 294 -0.48 10.04 24.17
N TYR A 295 -1.38 10.84 23.56
CA TYR A 295 -0.97 11.90 22.65
C TYR A 295 -0.08 12.92 23.33
N ARG A 296 -0.46 13.36 24.54
CA ARG A 296 0.31 14.34 25.34
C ARG A 296 1.69 13.81 25.70
N GLU A 297 1.78 12.59 26.19
CA GLU A 297 3.06 11.98 26.58
C GLU A 297 4.03 11.86 25.39
N VAL A 298 3.53 11.44 24.23
CA VAL A 298 4.35 11.36 23.02
C VAL A 298 4.77 12.75 22.54
N TYR A 299 3.89 13.73 22.59
CA TYR A 299 4.22 15.11 22.25
C TYR A 299 5.32 15.68 23.15
N GLU A 300 5.20 15.48 24.46
CA GLU A 300 6.20 15.92 25.44
C GLU A 300 7.55 15.22 25.22
N SER A 301 7.54 13.92 24.98
CA SER A 301 8.74 13.13 24.68
C SER A 301 9.45 13.64 23.42
N GLN A 302 8.74 13.86 22.33
CA GLN A 302 9.30 14.35 21.06
C GLN A 302 9.78 15.81 21.16
N THR A 303 9.13 16.64 21.96
CA THR A 303 9.48 18.06 22.16
C THR A 303 10.67 18.22 23.10
N SER A 304 10.83 17.33 24.09
CA SER A 304 11.92 17.35 25.07
C SER A 304 13.23 16.74 24.54
N GLY A 305 13.30 16.28 23.31
CA GLY A 305 14.52 15.82 22.62
C GLY A 305 14.78 14.32 22.74
N GLY A 306 13.82 13.51 23.10
CA GLY A 306 13.94 12.04 23.10
C GLY A 306 12.59 11.38 22.95
N GLY A 307 12.47 10.45 22.03
CA GLY A 307 11.40 9.47 22.01
C GLY A 307 10.44 9.54 20.83
N ASP A 308 10.26 8.36 20.29
CA ASP A 308 9.19 8.01 19.33
C ASP A 308 8.14 7.17 20.07
N PHE A 309 6.97 6.91 19.46
CA PHE A 309 5.92 6.04 20.03
C PHE A 309 6.45 4.66 20.45
N ASP A 310 7.49 4.17 19.80
CA ASP A 310 8.05 2.83 20.00
C ASP A 310 9.05 2.71 21.18
N GLU A 311 9.47 3.81 21.84
CA GLU A 311 10.43 3.75 22.96
C GLU A 311 9.79 3.30 24.30
N LYS A 312 8.46 3.24 24.40
CA LYS A 312 7.75 2.85 25.65
C LYS A 312 7.46 1.35 25.83
N GLU A 313 7.62 0.53 24.79
CA GLU A 313 7.38 -0.91 24.91
C GLU A 313 8.53 -1.71 25.55
N GLY A 314 9.57 -1.04 26.05
CA GLY A 314 10.80 -1.66 26.57
C GLY A 314 11.08 -1.52 28.08
N GLU A 315 10.14 -1.01 28.90
CA GLU A 315 10.29 -1.01 30.38
C GLU A 315 9.31 -1.95 31.10
#